data_2f655207b8d5a73ef0bcf554d724120b
#
_entry.id   2f655207b8d5a73ef0bcf554d724120b
#
_cell.length_a   1.000
_cell.length_b   1.000
_cell.length_c   1.000
_cell.angle_alpha   90.00
_cell.angle_beta   90.00
_cell.angle_gamma   90.00
#
_symmetry.space_group_name_H-M   'P 1'
#
loop_
_entity.id
_entity.type
_entity.pdbx_description
1 polymer ?
#
loop_
_entity_poly.entity_id
_entity_poly.type
_entity_poly.pdbx_seq_one_letter_code
_entity_poly.pdbx_strand_id
1 'polypeptide(L)'
;MYKRSFFVVISLIISLVFSTFSFATSSTSLPEGLKGALCIVRADDKLVLVNEILTHQISLPGGTIIAGEDPAVTAQRETWEETGLVVTVGKVLGYNEQAVFYDCISDSSVVAFNFNNSLDGNELPVWFAPHYGVEIASAMLLSPLALEASQYRYPQQWPMVQQMFGQATDQAVAYVNDLVESAPSYHQVELGWLMQLQSFVASSPVLSALGLLLSYFAIYLTSPEILLVVMPLAMWRFGRDFTYQLFFAVVATSLLCLVAQQGFALPRPHVYWPVLEMTQSYGFGFPSLPIAVWACLSALILHRLGWLRSGRALRLTSLVISVVMLGKFYSGAAFIADMMIGGLLGGLVAWHIIRLDSKPNVNVAQLLAAKSVWIAMAVLAAVLTAMWPLPVFSAWLATLIVISLLVVFFKTSKVSLSQGHTLIIVVALLSFNLIITLAQGVIAYSGLYSFIVETLRYPLIALLFAVLTKRFNQQN
;
A
#
# COMPACT_ATOMS: atom_id res chain seq x y z
N MET A 1 -7.71 50.59 -4.40
CA MET A 1 -6.25 50.66 -4.29
C MET A 1 -5.66 50.19 -2.96
N TYR A 2 -6.42 49.94 -1.92
CA TYR A 2 -5.93 49.55 -0.58
C TYR A 2 -5.63 48.03 -0.34
N LYS A 3 -6.18 47.13 -1.17
CA LYS A 3 -5.98 45.67 -0.98
C LYS A 3 -4.61 45.16 -1.46
N ARG A 4 -3.96 45.83 -2.43
CA ARG A 4 -2.63 45.41 -2.90
C ARG A 4 -1.49 45.78 -1.95
N SER A 5 -1.60 46.90 -1.24
CA SER A 5 -0.59 47.37 -0.29
C SER A 5 -0.56 46.53 0.99
N PHE A 6 -1.68 45.94 1.41
CA PHE A 6 -1.77 45.11 2.60
C PHE A 6 -1.05 43.75 2.40
N PHE A 7 -1.16 43.12 1.23
CA PHE A 7 -0.46 41.87 0.93
C PHE A 7 1.06 42.05 0.78
N VAL A 8 1.50 43.19 0.27
CA VAL A 8 2.95 43.48 0.15
C VAL A 8 3.58 43.71 1.53
N VAL A 9 2.86 44.36 2.47
CA VAL A 9 3.36 44.58 3.83
C VAL A 9 3.41 43.27 4.64
N ILE A 10 2.41 42.38 4.48
CA ILE A 10 2.42 41.07 5.13
C ILE A 10 3.53 40.17 4.54
N SER A 11 3.76 40.21 3.24
CA SER A 11 4.86 39.47 2.61
C SER A 11 6.22 39.95 3.07
N LEU A 12 6.40 41.26 3.28
CA LEU A 12 7.64 41.83 3.81
C LEU A 12 7.86 41.54 5.31
N ILE A 13 6.80 41.48 6.11
CA ILE A 13 6.89 41.11 7.54
C ILE A 13 7.21 39.59 7.67
N ILE A 14 6.63 38.74 6.84
CA ILE A 14 6.94 37.30 6.82
C ILE A 14 8.39 37.08 6.39
N SER A 15 8.91 37.83 5.41
CA SER A 15 10.31 37.75 4.99
C SER A 15 11.32 38.23 6.04
N LEU A 16 10.92 39.14 6.94
CA LEU A 16 11.78 39.66 8.03
C LEU A 16 11.82 38.77 9.27
N VAL A 17 10.82 37.89 9.44
CA VAL A 17 10.78 36.95 10.58
C VAL A 17 11.60 35.67 10.27
N PHE A 18 11.86 35.35 8.99
CA PHE A 18 12.65 34.20 8.58
C PHE A 18 14.15 34.46 8.38
N SER A 19 14.63 35.67 8.59
CA SER A 19 16.06 35.99 8.52
C SER A 19 16.61 36.21 9.91
N THR A 20 17.21 35.23 10.50
CA THR A 20 18.30 35.16 11.48
C THR A 20 18.14 34.01 12.47
N PHE A 21 18.49 32.82 12.08
CA PHE A 21 19.17 31.87 12.98
C PHE A 21 20.18 31.06 12.15
N SER A 22 21.31 31.71 11.79
CA SER A 22 22.50 30.98 11.40
C SER A 22 23.23 30.54 12.65
N PHE A 23 22.99 29.33 13.14
CA PHE A 23 23.93 28.69 14.02
C PHE A 23 25.14 28.23 13.17
N ALA A 24 26.27 28.90 13.36
CA ALA A 24 27.54 28.42 12.86
C ALA A 24 27.94 27.18 13.67
N THR A 25 27.56 26.01 13.22
CA THR A 25 28.14 24.75 13.65
C THR A 25 29.51 24.62 12.99
N SER A 26 30.52 24.28 13.79
CA SER A 26 31.86 23.94 13.30
C SER A 26 31.74 22.77 12.31
N SER A 27 31.85 23.07 11.01
CA SER A 27 31.77 22.10 9.93
C SER A 27 33.02 21.21 9.96
N THR A 28 32.97 20.05 10.55
CA THR A 28 33.75 18.93 10.08
C THR A 28 33.37 18.74 8.60
N SER A 29 34.28 18.98 7.66
CA SER A 29 33.97 18.81 6.24
C SER A 29 33.58 17.37 5.98
N LEU A 30 32.29 17.14 5.66
CA LEU A 30 31.79 15.84 5.26
C LEU A 30 32.46 15.42 3.93
N PRO A 31 32.64 14.13 3.68
CA PRO A 31 33.13 13.64 2.41
C PRO A 31 32.28 14.16 1.24
N GLU A 32 32.92 14.56 0.17
CA GLU A 32 32.23 14.93 -1.07
C GLU A 32 31.59 13.68 -1.70
N GLY A 33 30.36 13.82 -2.21
CA GLY A 33 29.67 12.75 -2.95
C GLY A 33 28.77 11.84 -2.10
N LEU A 34 28.45 12.23 -0.87
CA LEU A 34 27.41 11.55 -0.07
C LEU A 34 26.07 11.59 -0.80
N LYS A 35 25.38 10.45 -0.81
CA LYS A 35 24.07 10.26 -1.47
C LYS A 35 22.91 10.22 -0.50
N GLY A 36 23.17 9.85 0.75
CA GLY A 36 22.13 9.66 1.76
C GLY A 36 22.48 10.32 3.09
N ALA A 37 21.43 10.67 3.84
CA ALA A 37 21.51 11.18 5.19
C ALA A 37 20.45 10.51 6.06
N LEU A 38 20.87 9.99 7.24
CA LEU A 38 20.04 9.19 8.11
C LEU A 38 20.13 9.69 9.55
N CYS A 39 19.04 9.46 10.30
CA CYS A 39 18.96 9.73 11.72
C CYS A 39 19.17 8.46 12.56
N ILE A 40 20.01 8.57 13.57
CA ILE A 40 20.04 7.64 14.72
C ILE A 40 19.20 8.30 15.82
N VAL A 41 17.98 7.84 15.98
CA VAL A 41 17.09 8.30 17.07
C VAL A 41 17.08 7.20 18.12
N ARG A 42 17.73 7.45 19.27
CA ARG A 42 17.75 6.53 20.41
C ARG A 42 16.75 6.99 21.45
N ALA A 43 15.87 6.10 21.90
CA ALA A 43 14.88 6.39 22.92
C ALA A 43 14.60 5.15 23.78
N ASP A 44 14.66 5.27 25.10
CA ASP A 44 14.51 4.17 26.08
C ASP A 44 15.46 2.99 25.77
N ASP A 45 16.71 3.31 25.46
CA ASP A 45 17.75 2.34 25.08
C ASP A 45 17.37 1.46 23.87
N LYS A 46 16.52 1.97 22.98
CA LYS A 46 16.07 1.38 21.73
C LYS A 46 16.30 2.33 20.57
N LEU A 47 16.34 1.79 19.37
CA LEU A 47 16.55 2.51 18.12
C LEU A 47 15.24 2.64 17.36
N VAL A 48 14.92 3.83 16.86
CA VAL A 48 13.81 4.02 15.91
C VAL A 48 14.21 3.41 14.58
N LEU A 49 13.41 2.48 14.12
CA LEU A 49 13.57 1.78 12.84
C LEU A 49 12.25 1.82 12.07
N VAL A 50 12.34 1.82 10.75
CA VAL A 50 11.19 1.80 9.84
C VAL A 50 11.14 0.49 9.06
N ASN A 51 9.93 0.01 8.75
CA ASN A 51 9.68 -1.15 7.90
C ASN A 51 9.24 -0.65 6.53
N GLU A 52 10.06 -0.87 5.50
CA GLU A 52 9.83 -0.38 4.16
C GLU A 52 8.88 -1.27 3.37
N ILE A 53 7.93 -0.67 2.66
CA ILE A 53 6.92 -1.39 1.85
C ILE A 53 7.53 -2.09 0.63
N LEU A 54 8.43 -1.40 -0.09
CA LEU A 54 8.96 -1.90 -1.36
C LEU A 54 10.04 -2.96 -1.18
N THR A 55 10.89 -2.79 -0.18
CA THR A 55 12.03 -3.68 0.07
C THR A 55 11.67 -4.82 1.02
N HIS A 56 10.61 -4.63 1.83
CA HIS A 56 10.26 -5.51 2.96
C HIS A 56 11.42 -5.70 3.94
N GLN A 57 12.26 -4.67 4.07
CA GLN A 57 13.41 -4.65 4.96
C GLN A 57 13.26 -3.56 6.01
N ILE A 58 14.02 -3.70 7.09
CA ILE A 58 14.10 -2.72 8.15
C ILE A 58 15.26 -1.78 7.87
N SER A 59 15.05 -0.48 8.04
CA SER A 59 16.06 0.55 7.86
C SER A 59 16.00 1.61 8.96
N LEU A 60 17.06 2.43 9.04
CA LEU A 60 17.01 3.69 9.78
C LEU A 60 16.15 4.70 9.01
N PRO A 61 15.46 5.62 9.70
CA PRO A 61 14.82 6.74 9.04
C PRO A 61 15.86 7.62 8.35
N GLY A 62 15.59 7.93 7.07
CA GLY A 62 16.49 8.72 6.25
C GLY A 62 16.38 8.41 4.76
N GLY A 63 16.98 9.26 3.93
CA GLY A 63 16.81 9.15 2.50
C GLY A 63 17.90 9.80 1.66
N THR A 64 17.58 10.02 0.39
CA THR A 64 18.51 10.54 -0.60
C THR A 64 18.63 12.06 -0.48
N ILE A 65 19.88 12.55 -0.43
CA ILE A 65 20.17 13.98 -0.44
C ILE A 65 19.77 14.57 -1.79
N ILE A 66 18.88 15.57 -1.76
CA ILE A 66 18.47 16.30 -2.95
C ILE A 66 19.58 17.28 -3.34
N ALA A 67 19.78 17.49 -4.64
CA ALA A 67 20.83 18.38 -5.13
C ALA A 67 20.73 19.79 -4.52
N GLY A 68 21.75 20.19 -3.77
CA GLY A 68 21.82 21.48 -3.07
C GLY A 68 21.18 21.50 -1.68
N GLU A 69 20.63 20.38 -1.21
CA GLU A 69 20.13 20.23 0.17
C GLU A 69 21.29 19.91 1.13
N ASP A 70 21.27 20.51 2.32
CA ASP A 70 22.20 20.14 3.39
C ASP A 70 21.86 18.72 3.89
N PRO A 71 22.83 17.82 4.06
CA PRO A 71 22.58 16.47 4.55
C PRO A 71 21.83 16.42 5.90
N ALA A 72 22.07 17.39 6.80
CA ALA A 72 21.33 17.45 8.06
C ALA A 72 19.84 17.78 7.84
N VAL A 73 19.53 18.65 6.89
CA VAL A 73 18.14 18.96 6.51
C VAL A 73 17.47 17.75 5.87
N THR A 74 18.19 17.00 5.01
CA THR A 74 17.70 15.73 4.47
C THR A 74 17.35 14.76 5.59
N ALA A 75 18.25 14.52 6.55
CA ALA A 75 18.00 13.61 7.67
C ALA A 75 16.78 14.01 8.50
N GLN A 76 16.61 15.32 8.77
CA GLN A 76 15.44 15.84 9.49
C GLN A 76 14.15 15.63 8.71
N ARG A 77 14.12 16.00 7.43
CA ARG A 77 12.96 15.90 6.54
C ARG A 77 12.50 14.45 6.41
N GLU A 78 13.41 13.53 6.07
CA GLU A 78 13.11 12.12 5.88
C GLU A 78 12.62 11.46 7.19
N THR A 79 13.24 11.79 8.33
CA THR A 79 12.78 11.28 9.63
C THR A 79 11.34 11.69 9.90
N TRP A 80 10.97 12.94 9.61
CA TRP A 80 9.59 13.39 9.76
C TRP A 80 8.66 12.73 8.74
N GLU A 81 9.08 12.61 7.49
CA GLU A 81 8.28 12.01 6.43
C GLU A 81 7.99 10.51 6.67
N GLU A 82 8.93 9.78 7.28
CA GLU A 82 8.81 8.35 7.52
C GLU A 82 8.23 8.00 8.89
N THR A 83 8.51 8.78 9.92
CA THR A 83 8.14 8.44 11.31
C THR A 83 7.17 9.42 11.95
N GLY A 84 6.98 10.61 11.36
CA GLY A 84 6.22 11.70 11.96
C GLY A 84 6.96 12.39 13.13
N LEU A 85 8.20 12.01 13.44
CA LEU A 85 9.01 12.65 14.47
C LEU A 85 9.68 13.90 13.92
N VAL A 86 9.40 15.04 14.53
CA VAL A 86 10.16 16.27 14.31
C VAL A 86 11.42 16.20 15.14
N VAL A 87 12.58 16.23 14.50
CA VAL A 87 13.86 16.06 15.19
C VAL A 87 14.79 17.26 15.00
N THR A 88 15.56 17.58 16.02
CA THR A 88 16.72 18.43 15.92
C THR A 88 17.94 17.57 15.59
N VAL A 89 18.61 17.87 14.47
CA VAL A 89 19.80 17.14 14.02
C VAL A 89 21.03 17.66 14.74
N GLY A 90 21.67 16.77 15.50
CA GLY A 90 22.86 17.06 16.30
C GLY A 90 24.18 16.73 15.59
N LYS A 91 25.12 16.13 16.34
CA LYS A 91 26.45 15.79 15.82
C LYS A 91 26.42 14.65 14.81
N VAL A 92 27.41 14.63 13.92
CA VAL A 92 27.68 13.45 13.07
C VAL A 92 28.22 12.32 13.95
N LEU A 93 27.55 11.17 13.92
CA LEU A 93 27.98 9.94 14.63
C LEU A 93 28.93 9.10 13.77
N GLY A 94 28.76 9.16 12.45
CA GLY A 94 29.60 8.46 11.50
C GLY A 94 29.19 8.71 10.07
N TYR A 95 29.96 8.18 9.15
CA TYR A 95 29.66 8.18 7.71
C TYR A 95 30.33 6.98 7.05
N ASN A 96 29.78 6.57 5.92
CA ASN A 96 30.41 5.63 5.00
C ASN A 96 30.58 6.28 3.61
N GLU A 97 30.92 5.52 2.59
CA GLU A 97 31.14 6.02 1.23
C GLU A 97 29.88 6.64 0.59
N GLN A 98 28.69 6.35 1.12
CA GLN A 98 27.41 6.74 0.51
C GLN A 98 26.51 7.58 1.42
N ALA A 99 26.65 7.50 2.74
CA ALA A 99 25.72 8.11 3.66
C ALA A 99 26.39 8.66 4.93
N VAL A 100 25.79 9.71 5.48
CA VAL A 100 26.12 10.28 6.79
C VAL A 100 25.02 9.96 7.79
N PHE A 101 25.41 9.73 9.05
CA PHE A 101 24.54 9.37 10.16
C PHE A 101 24.63 10.41 11.26
N TYR A 102 23.50 10.93 11.67
CA TYR A 102 23.39 12.00 12.66
C TYR A 102 22.78 11.49 13.96
N ASP A 103 23.17 12.10 15.08
CA ASP A 103 22.47 12.03 16.35
C ASP A 103 21.23 12.91 16.27
N CYS A 104 20.04 12.32 16.25
CA CYS A 104 18.79 13.04 16.06
C CYS A 104 17.95 12.99 17.35
N ILE A 105 17.60 14.16 17.87
CA ILE A 105 16.84 14.32 19.10
C ILE A 105 15.43 14.79 18.74
N SER A 106 14.42 14.02 19.15
CA SER A 106 13.02 14.43 18.94
C SER A 106 12.68 15.67 19.75
N ASP A 107 12.02 16.64 19.11
CA ASP A 107 11.59 17.88 19.76
C ASP A 107 10.42 17.67 20.74
N SER A 108 9.81 16.49 20.72
CA SER A 108 8.75 16.06 21.63
C SER A 108 9.06 14.66 22.19
N SER A 109 8.32 14.23 23.22
CA SER A 109 8.42 12.84 23.68
C SER A 109 8.09 11.86 22.56
N VAL A 110 8.94 10.86 22.37
CA VAL A 110 8.67 9.76 21.47
C VAL A 110 7.50 8.94 22.04
N VAL A 111 6.43 8.79 21.27
CA VAL A 111 5.28 7.97 21.66
C VAL A 111 5.42 6.58 21.07
N ALA A 112 5.27 5.55 21.89
CA ALA A 112 5.30 4.16 21.44
C ALA A 112 4.22 3.34 22.15
N PHE A 113 3.76 2.27 21.50
CA PHE A 113 2.82 1.34 22.13
C PHE A 113 3.54 0.42 23.11
N ASN A 114 2.90 0.11 24.25
CA ASN A 114 3.40 -0.87 25.22
C ASN A 114 3.53 -2.29 24.64
N PHE A 115 2.77 -2.58 23.58
CA PHE A 115 2.75 -3.87 22.92
C PHE A 115 4.04 -4.13 22.14
N ASN A 116 4.63 -5.31 22.33
CA ASN A 116 5.75 -5.79 21.54
C ASN A 116 5.24 -6.55 20.31
N ASN A 117 5.71 -6.15 19.14
CA ASN A 117 5.43 -6.85 17.90
C ASN A 117 6.25 -8.15 17.75
N SER A 118 6.15 -8.83 16.62
CA SER A 118 6.84 -10.10 16.35
C SER A 118 8.39 -10.03 16.36
N LEU A 119 8.94 -8.83 16.33
CA LEU A 119 10.38 -8.56 16.40
C LEU A 119 10.82 -8.12 17.82
N ASP A 120 9.92 -8.16 18.78
CA ASP A 120 10.12 -7.64 20.15
C ASP A 120 10.32 -6.11 20.17
N GLY A 121 9.75 -5.41 19.18
CA GLY A 121 9.78 -3.96 19.07
C GLY A 121 8.46 -3.32 19.49
N ASN A 122 8.54 -2.09 20.02
CA ASN A 122 7.38 -1.28 20.35
C ASN A 122 7.02 -0.38 19.15
N GLU A 123 5.87 -0.58 18.57
CA GLU A 123 5.44 0.21 17.39
C GLU A 123 5.19 1.67 17.74
N LEU A 124 5.48 2.56 16.78
CA LEU A 124 5.16 3.97 16.85
C LEU A 124 3.86 4.27 16.09
N PRO A 125 3.05 5.22 16.55
CA PRO A 125 1.92 5.71 15.79
C PRO A 125 2.41 6.59 14.64
N VAL A 126 2.39 6.09 13.40
CA VAL A 126 2.98 6.76 12.22
C VAL A 126 1.99 7.06 11.09
N TRP A 127 0.68 6.81 11.27
CA TRP A 127 -0.31 7.00 10.19
C TRP A 127 -0.45 8.43 9.67
N PHE A 128 0.02 9.41 10.41
CA PHE A 128 0.03 10.82 10.05
C PHE A 128 1.33 11.25 9.35
N ALA A 129 2.35 10.38 9.32
CA ALA A 129 3.58 10.64 8.61
C ALA A 129 3.33 10.65 7.08
N PRO A 130 3.91 11.58 6.33
CA PRO A 130 3.67 11.71 4.88
C PRO A 130 3.94 10.45 4.06
N HIS A 131 4.95 9.67 4.44
CA HIS A 131 5.34 8.45 3.74
C HIS A 131 4.68 7.18 4.28
N TYR A 132 3.76 7.29 5.27
CA TYR A 132 2.98 6.14 5.74
C TYR A 132 2.08 5.57 4.63
N GLY A 133 2.16 4.28 4.41
CA GLY A 133 1.41 3.60 3.34
C GLY A 133 1.91 3.88 1.92
N VAL A 134 2.98 4.66 1.79
CA VAL A 134 3.67 5.03 0.53
C VAL A 134 5.00 4.30 0.44
N GLU A 135 5.90 4.57 1.38
CA GLU A 135 7.24 3.99 1.50
C GLU A 135 7.36 3.14 2.76
N ILE A 136 6.71 3.56 3.86
CA ILE A 136 6.80 2.96 5.18
C ILE A 136 5.49 2.25 5.55
N ALA A 137 5.60 1.00 5.94
CA ALA A 137 4.49 0.21 6.48
C ALA A 137 4.26 0.48 7.96
N SER A 138 5.32 0.56 8.75
CA SER A 138 5.33 0.82 10.19
C SER A 138 6.68 1.37 10.63
N ALA A 139 6.73 1.97 11.82
CA ALA A 139 7.97 2.28 12.52
C ALA A 139 7.92 1.72 13.93
N MET A 140 9.08 1.43 14.52
CA MET A 140 9.17 0.80 15.84
C MET A 140 10.42 1.24 16.59
N LEU A 141 10.35 1.18 17.90
CA LEU A 141 11.49 1.18 18.80
C LEU A 141 11.95 -0.27 18.99
N LEU A 142 13.18 -0.59 18.60
CA LEU A 142 13.72 -1.93 18.68
C LEU A 142 15.12 -1.90 19.29
N SER A 143 15.40 -2.85 20.19
CA SER A 143 16.77 -3.03 20.67
C SER A 143 17.66 -3.49 19.49
N PRO A 144 18.81 -2.84 19.25
CA PRO A 144 19.73 -3.28 18.21
C PRO A 144 20.24 -4.72 18.37
N LEU A 145 20.11 -5.29 19.57
CA LEU A 145 20.48 -6.69 19.85
C LEU A 145 19.41 -7.69 19.44
N ALA A 146 18.16 -7.25 19.28
CA ALA A 146 17.04 -8.10 18.87
C ALA A 146 16.95 -8.28 17.35
N LEU A 147 17.56 -7.37 16.56
CA LEU A 147 17.52 -7.44 15.10
C LEU A 147 18.73 -8.20 14.55
N GLU A 148 18.46 -9.23 13.76
CA GLU A 148 19.50 -9.88 12.97
C GLU A 148 19.96 -8.97 11.83
N ALA A 149 21.27 -8.93 11.56
CA ALA A 149 21.83 -8.12 10.48
C ALA A 149 21.20 -8.40 9.09
N SER A 150 20.74 -9.64 8.86
CA SER A 150 20.06 -10.08 7.62
C SER A 150 18.71 -9.41 7.40
N GLN A 151 18.05 -8.92 8.45
CA GLN A 151 16.76 -8.23 8.40
C GLN A 151 16.91 -6.72 8.17
N TYR A 152 18.14 -6.20 8.40
CA TYR A 152 18.45 -4.80 8.09
C TYR A 152 18.81 -4.65 6.61
N ARG A 153 18.26 -3.65 5.96
CA ARG A 153 18.37 -3.41 4.50
C ARG A 153 19.82 -3.45 3.99
N TYR A 154 20.75 -2.97 4.80
CA TYR A 154 22.19 -2.97 4.49
C TYR A 154 22.98 -3.76 5.54
N PRO A 155 22.98 -5.10 5.48
CA PRO A 155 23.53 -5.96 6.54
C PRO A 155 24.97 -5.61 6.96
N GLN A 156 25.81 -5.20 6.00
CA GLN A 156 27.20 -4.83 6.27
C GLN A 156 27.35 -3.54 7.10
N GLN A 157 26.33 -2.67 7.10
CA GLN A 157 26.33 -1.44 7.89
C GLN A 157 25.89 -1.66 9.34
N TRP A 158 25.22 -2.79 9.63
CA TRP A 158 24.60 -3.03 10.93
C TRP A 158 25.57 -2.94 12.13
N PRO A 159 26.80 -3.49 12.09
CA PRO A 159 27.76 -3.32 13.18
C PRO A 159 28.14 -1.84 13.44
N MET A 160 28.24 -1.04 12.38
CA MET A 160 28.50 0.40 12.48
C MET A 160 27.31 1.13 13.11
N VAL A 161 26.07 0.78 12.72
CA VAL A 161 24.84 1.32 13.31
C VAL A 161 24.78 1.01 14.80
N GLN A 162 25.08 -0.20 15.22
CA GLN A 162 25.14 -0.59 16.64
C GLN A 162 26.19 0.22 17.43
N GLN A 163 27.34 0.50 16.82
CA GLN A 163 28.35 1.35 17.44
C GLN A 163 27.88 2.81 17.58
N MET A 164 27.26 3.36 16.54
CA MET A 164 26.72 4.71 16.56
C MET A 164 25.54 4.85 17.54
N PHE A 165 24.71 3.83 17.67
CA PHE A 165 23.65 3.77 18.69
C PHE A 165 24.19 3.98 20.10
N GLY A 166 25.31 3.37 20.44
CA GLY A 166 25.97 3.56 21.75
C GLY A 166 26.48 4.98 22.01
N GLN A 167 26.61 5.81 20.96
CA GLN A 167 27.07 7.21 21.04
C GLN A 167 25.94 8.23 20.91
N ALA A 168 24.74 7.77 20.48
CA ALA A 168 23.57 8.61 20.31
C ALA A 168 22.96 9.01 21.66
N THR A 169 22.34 10.18 21.67
CA THR A 169 21.67 10.74 22.84
C THR A 169 20.39 9.95 23.12
N ASP A 170 20.28 9.39 24.34
CA ASP A 170 19.07 8.66 24.74
C ASP A 170 17.97 9.62 25.18
N GLN A 171 16.72 9.30 24.84
CA GLN A 171 15.55 10.13 25.07
C GLN A 171 14.45 9.34 25.78
N ALA A 172 13.56 10.07 26.45
CA ALA A 172 12.41 9.48 27.13
C ALA A 172 11.32 9.06 26.11
N VAL A 173 10.62 7.97 26.43
CA VAL A 173 9.48 7.45 25.65
C VAL A 173 8.21 7.56 26.48
N ALA A 174 7.13 8.00 25.86
CA ALA A 174 5.78 7.95 26.42
C ALA A 174 5.09 6.69 25.88
N TYR A 175 4.99 5.66 26.72
CA TYR A 175 4.32 4.42 26.36
C TYR A 175 2.80 4.54 26.52
N VAL A 176 2.05 4.11 25.50
CA VAL A 176 0.58 4.07 25.49
C VAL A 176 0.08 2.64 25.22
N ASN A 177 -1.08 2.29 25.75
CA ASN A 177 -1.67 0.98 25.49
C ASN A 177 -2.37 0.93 24.14
N ASP A 178 -3.06 2.00 23.80
CA ASP A 178 -3.82 2.20 22.57
C ASP A 178 -4.02 3.71 22.30
N LEU A 179 -4.52 4.02 21.11
CA LEU A 179 -4.91 5.35 20.67
C LEU A 179 -6.36 5.36 20.16
N VAL A 180 -7.22 4.55 20.76
CA VAL A 180 -8.65 4.43 20.39
C VAL A 180 -9.35 5.78 20.37
N GLU A 181 -9.05 6.67 21.31
CA GLU A 181 -9.65 8.01 21.38
C GLU A 181 -9.31 8.90 20.17
N SER A 182 -8.20 8.62 19.49
CA SER A 182 -7.79 9.33 18.25
C SER A 182 -8.55 8.87 17.01
N ALA A 183 -9.26 7.74 17.08
CA ALA A 183 -10.06 7.24 15.97
C ALA A 183 -11.39 8.00 15.84
N PRO A 184 -12.00 8.08 14.63
CA PRO A 184 -13.38 8.53 14.48
C PRO A 184 -14.35 7.73 15.35
N SER A 185 -15.40 8.37 15.86
CA SER A 185 -16.30 7.77 16.87
C SER A 185 -16.90 6.41 16.44
N TYR A 186 -17.22 6.23 15.17
CA TYR A 186 -17.71 4.96 14.65
C TYR A 186 -16.62 3.87 14.62
N HIS A 187 -15.37 4.22 14.36
CA HIS A 187 -14.24 3.30 14.47
C HIS A 187 -13.92 2.93 15.93
N GLN A 188 -14.08 3.87 16.89
CA GLN A 188 -13.93 3.57 18.33
C GLN A 188 -14.88 2.44 18.76
N VAL A 189 -16.15 2.49 18.31
CA VAL A 189 -17.13 1.44 18.60
C VAL A 189 -16.69 0.11 17.98
N GLU A 190 -16.23 0.12 16.74
CA GLU A 190 -15.79 -1.10 16.06
C GLU A 190 -14.50 -1.69 16.67
N LEU A 191 -13.58 -0.87 17.16
CA LEU A 191 -12.40 -1.33 17.90
C LEU A 191 -12.83 -2.11 19.17
N GLY A 192 -13.81 -1.60 19.90
CA GLY A 192 -14.39 -2.31 21.03
C GLY A 192 -15.02 -3.66 20.64
N TRP A 193 -15.74 -3.73 19.52
CA TRP A 193 -16.30 -5.00 19.01
C TRP A 193 -15.21 -5.97 18.58
N LEU A 194 -14.16 -5.47 17.92
CA LEU A 194 -13.05 -6.30 17.46
C LEU A 194 -12.31 -6.93 18.63
N MET A 195 -12.02 -6.15 19.68
CA MET A 195 -11.39 -6.67 20.89
C MET A 195 -12.24 -7.75 21.58
N GLN A 196 -13.55 -7.50 21.70
CA GLN A 196 -14.47 -8.49 22.28
C GLN A 196 -14.51 -9.77 21.44
N LEU A 197 -14.55 -9.65 20.12
CA LEU A 197 -14.56 -10.80 19.20
C LEU A 197 -13.25 -11.60 19.33
N GLN A 198 -12.10 -10.93 19.31
CA GLN A 198 -10.80 -11.61 19.44
C GLN A 198 -10.64 -12.27 20.81
N SER A 199 -11.04 -11.61 21.89
CA SER A 199 -10.99 -12.21 23.24
C SER A 199 -11.93 -13.40 23.38
N PHE A 200 -13.13 -13.34 22.80
CA PHE A 200 -14.05 -14.47 22.74
C PHE A 200 -13.45 -15.65 21.96
N VAL A 201 -12.89 -15.41 20.79
CA VAL A 201 -12.27 -16.45 19.96
C VAL A 201 -11.04 -17.06 20.67
N ALA A 202 -10.24 -16.22 21.34
CA ALA A 202 -9.08 -16.67 22.12
C ALA A 202 -9.43 -17.56 23.33
N SER A 203 -10.69 -17.57 23.77
CA SER A 203 -11.15 -18.41 24.90
C SER A 203 -11.09 -19.92 24.61
N SER A 204 -10.97 -20.33 23.34
CA SER A 204 -10.93 -21.72 22.91
C SER A 204 -9.88 -21.95 21.82
N PRO A 205 -8.98 -22.95 21.98
CA PRO A 205 -8.00 -23.27 20.92
C PRO A 205 -8.64 -23.63 19.57
N VAL A 206 -9.82 -24.25 19.58
CA VAL A 206 -10.55 -24.60 18.35
C VAL A 206 -11.06 -23.32 17.66
N LEU A 207 -11.66 -22.40 18.42
CA LEU A 207 -12.11 -21.13 17.86
C LEU A 207 -10.94 -20.29 17.34
N SER A 208 -9.81 -20.28 18.03
CA SER A 208 -8.59 -19.59 17.59
C SER A 208 -8.08 -20.14 16.25
N ALA A 209 -8.04 -21.47 16.11
CA ALA A 209 -7.63 -22.10 14.85
C ALA A 209 -8.61 -21.78 13.70
N LEU A 210 -9.92 -21.78 13.96
CA LEU A 210 -10.95 -21.40 12.99
C LEU A 210 -10.86 -19.91 12.64
N GLY A 211 -10.62 -19.04 13.60
CA GLY A 211 -10.41 -17.60 13.37
C GLY A 211 -9.21 -17.31 12.49
N LEU A 212 -8.07 -17.97 12.75
CA LEU A 212 -6.88 -17.87 11.90
C LEU A 212 -7.15 -18.38 10.47
N LEU A 213 -7.79 -19.55 10.33
CA LEU A 213 -8.17 -20.08 9.02
C LEU A 213 -9.07 -19.12 8.25
N LEU A 214 -10.06 -18.54 8.92
CA LEU A 214 -10.97 -17.54 8.35
C LEU A 214 -10.21 -16.28 7.90
N SER A 215 -9.26 -15.80 8.71
CA SER A 215 -8.42 -14.65 8.38
C SER A 215 -7.58 -14.89 7.13
N TYR A 216 -6.85 -16.00 7.09
CA TYR A 216 -6.05 -16.35 5.90
C TYR A 216 -6.92 -16.55 4.67
N PHE A 217 -8.06 -17.24 4.80
CA PHE A 217 -9.02 -17.40 3.70
C PHE A 217 -9.47 -16.02 3.16
N ALA A 218 -9.85 -15.11 4.05
CA ALA A 218 -10.31 -13.79 3.64
C ALA A 218 -9.20 -12.97 2.96
N ILE A 219 -7.97 -13.04 3.46
CA ILE A 219 -6.83 -12.31 2.90
C ILE A 219 -6.46 -12.85 1.53
N TYR A 220 -6.25 -14.17 1.40
CA TYR A 220 -5.87 -14.78 0.12
C TYR A 220 -6.97 -14.63 -0.94
N LEU A 221 -8.26 -14.78 -0.56
CA LEU A 221 -9.36 -14.59 -1.51
C LEU A 221 -9.46 -13.15 -2.00
N THR A 222 -9.04 -12.18 -1.20
CA THR A 222 -9.10 -10.75 -1.55
C THR A 222 -7.77 -10.19 -2.04
N SER A 223 -6.75 -11.02 -2.16
CA SER A 223 -5.45 -10.61 -2.70
C SER A 223 -5.53 -10.33 -4.21
N PRO A 224 -4.68 -9.44 -4.75
CA PRO A 224 -4.67 -9.14 -6.20
C PRO A 224 -4.37 -10.37 -7.06
N GLU A 225 -3.64 -11.35 -6.53
CA GLU A 225 -3.25 -12.59 -7.23
C GLU A 225 -4.45 -13.42 -7.66
N ILE A 226 -5.57 -13.31 -6.97
CA ILE A 226 -6.80 -14.04 -7.35
C ILE A 226 -7.30 -13.63 -8.74
N LEU A 227 -6.99 -12.40 -9.18
CA LEU A 227 -7.33 -11.92 -10.52
C LEU A 227 -6.59 -12.72 -11.61
N LEU A 228 -5.41 -13.30 -11.30
CA LEU A 228 -4.66 -14.18 -12.20
C LEU A 228 -5.40 -15.49 -12.47
N VAL A 229 -6.35 -15.84 -11.63
CA VAL A 229 -7.27 -16.98 -11.80
C VAL A 229 -8.58 -16.52 -12.42
N VAL A 230 -9.18 -15.45 -11.89
CA VAL A 230 -10.51 -14.96 -12.31
C VAL A 230 -10.50 -14.51 -13.78
N MET A 231 -9.47 -13.80 -14.25
CA MET A 231 -9.44 -13.28 -15.62
C MET A 231 -9.32 -14.38 -16.69
N PRO A 232 -8.43 -15.39 -16.57
CA PRO A 232 -8.42 -16.53 -17.50
C PRO A 232 -9.72 -17.34 -17.48
N LEU A 233 -10.32 -17.58 -16.30
CA LEU A 233 -11.61 -18.26 -16.19
C LEU A 233 -12.73 -17.48 -16.86
N ALA A 234 -12.76 -16.15 -16.68
CA ALA A 234 -13.72 -15.27 -17.37
C ALA A 234 -13.53 -15.30 -18.89
N MET A 235 -12.28 -15.32 -19.37
CA MET A 235 -11.94 -15.44 -20.78
C MET A 235 -12.45 -16.75 -21.38
N TRP A 236 -12.23 -17.86 -20.69
CA TRP A 236 -12.71 -19.19 -21.11
C TRP A 236 -14.23 -19.27 -21.10
N ARG A 237 -14.89 -18.81 -20.00
CA ARG A 237 -16.33 -19.03 -19.79
C ARG A 237 -17.23 -18.06 -20.55
N PHE A 238 -16.79 -16.81 -20.68
CA PHE A 238 -17.61 -15.70 -21.18
C PHE A 238 -17.02 -15.01 -22.41
N GLY A 239 -15.76 -15.31 -22.74
CA GLY A 239 -15.06 -14.73 -23.88
C GLY A 239 -14.39 -13.39 -23.56
N ARG A 240 -13.71 -12.89 -24.60
CA ARG A 240 -12.83 -11.72 -24.52
C ARG A 240 -13.53 -10.45 -24.07
N ASP A 241 -14.67 -10.16 -24.66
CA ASP A 241 -15.36 -8.86 -24.46
C ASP A 241 -15.81 -8.68 -23.00
N PHE A 242 -16.34 -9.73 -22.41
CA PHE A 242 -16.71 -9.71 -21.00
C PHE A 242 -15.48 -9.65 -20.07
N THR A 243 -14.37 -10.27 -20.45
CA THR A 243 -13.11 -10.17 -19.69
C THR A 243 -12.58 -8.73 -19.69
N TYR A 244 -12.64 -8.02 -20.83
CA TYR A 244 -12.32 -6.58 -20.88
C TYR A 244 -13.26 -5.74 -20.01
N GLN A 245 -14.55 -6.07 -20.01
CA GLN A 245 -15.52 -5.41 -19.13
C GLN A 245 -15.20 -5.61 -17.66
N LEU A 246 -14.85 -6.85 -17.24
CA LEU A 246 -14.41 -7.12 -15.87
C LEU A 246 -13.12 -6.38 -15.52
N PHE A 247 -12.14 -6.40 -16.42
CA PHE A 247 -10.87 -5.72 -16.19
C PHE A 247 -11.05 -4.20 -16.06
N PHE A 248 -11.87 -3.59 -16.93
CA PHE A 248 -12.25 -2.18 -16.81
C PHE A 248 -12.91 -1.89 -15.46
N ALA A 249 -13.82 -2.75 -15.03
CA ALA A 249 -14.50 -2.60 -13.74
C ALA A 249 -13.51 -2.66 -12.57
N VAL A 250 -12.53 -3.59 -12.61
CA VAL A 250 -11.43 -3.65 -11.61
C VAL A 250 -10.63 -2.36 -11.59
N VAL A 251 -10.19 -1.87 -12.76
CA VAL A 251 -9.42 -0.63 -12.87
C VAL A 251 -10.20 0.55 -12.31
N ALA A 252 -11.43 0.75 -12.77
CA ALA A 252 -12.26 1.88 -12.36
C ALA A 252 -12.53 1.85 -10.85
N THR A 253 -12.89 0.69 -10.30
CA THR A 253 -13.15 0.53 -8.87
C THR A 253 -11.87 0.74 -8.06
N SER A 254 -10.73 0.20 -8.51
CA SER A 254 -9.47 0.35 -7.82
C SER A 254 -8.99 1.80 -7.78
N LEU A 255 -9.01 2.50 -8.91
CA LEU A 255 -8.59 3.90 -8.95
C LEU A 255 -9.50 4.79 -8.10
N LEU A 256 -10.82 4.57 -8.11
CA LEU A 256 -11.76 5.29 -7.25
C LEU A 256 -11.49 5.04 -5.76
N CYS A 257 -11.27 3.78 -5.36
CA CYS A 257 -10.92 3.46 -3.97
C CYS A 257 -9.58 4.07 -3.56
N LEU A 258 -8.55 3.95 -4.40
CA LEU A 258 -7.21 4.49 -4.09
C LEU A 258 -7.22 6.01 -3.93
N VAL A 259 -7.93 6.74 -4.82
CA VAL A 259 -8.11 8.18 -4.68
C VAL A 259 -8.85 8.54 -3.39
N ALA A 260 -9.90 7.79 -3.06
CA ALA A 260 -10.66 8.00 -1.83
C ALA A 260 -9.80 7.70 -0.58
N GLN A 261 -8.98 6.64 -0.60
CA GLN A 261 -8.05 6.30 0.48
C GLN A 261 -7.04 7.43 0.74
N GLN A 262 -6.49 8.04 -0.32
CA GLN A 262 -5.60 9.18 -0.16
C GLN A 262 -6.33 10.44 0.35
N GLY A 263 -7.57 10.65 -0.09
CA GLY A 263 -8.36 11.82 0.30
C GLY A 263 -8.87 11.77 1.73
N PHE A 264 -9.27 10.59 2.22
CA PHE A 264 -9.79 10.42 3.59
C PHE A 264 -8.69 10.09 4.60
N ALA A 265 -7.62 9.42 4.18
CA ALA A 265 -6.46 9.03 4.98
C ALA A 265 -6.83 8.34 6.31
N LEU A 266 -7.87 7.51 6.31
CA LEU A 266 -8.32 6.78 7.51
C LEU A 266 -7.54 5.47 7.64
N PRO A 267 -6.76 5.28 8.73
CA PRO A 267 -5.95 4.10 8.94
C PRO A 267 -6.78 2.88 9.34
N ARG A 268 -6.13 1.73 9.34
CA ARG A 268 -6.71 0.43 9.69
C ARG A 268 -6.80 0.25 11.21
N PRO A 269 -7.57 -0.76 11.71
CA PRO A 269 -7.76 -0.99 13.15
C PRO A 269 -6.47 -1.10 13.97
N HIS A 270 -5.48 -1.89 13.49
CA HIS A 270 -4.24 -2.15 14.20
C HIS A 270 -3.37 -0.88 14.42
N VAL A 271 -3.56 0.14 13.61
CA VAL A 271 -2.80 1.40 13.75
C VAL A 271 -3.19 2.16 15.02
N TYR A 272 -4.43 2.04 15.46
CA TYR A 272 -4.89 2.59 16.74
C TYR A 272 -4.62 1.66 17.91
N TRP A 273 -4.53 0.36 17.65
CA TRP A 273 -4.35 -0.67 18.67
C TRP A 273 -3.60 -1.88 18.11
N PRO A 274 -2.25 -1.90 18.15
CA PRO A 274 -1.45 -2.93 17.48
C PRO A 274 -1.71 -4.37 17.93
N VAL A 275 -2.13 -4.55 19.20
CA VAL A 275 -2.52 -5.88 19.73
C VAL A 275 -3.57 -6.59 18.86
N LEU A 276 -4.39 -5.82 18.15
CA LEU A 276 -5.47 -6.36 17.30
C LEU A 276 -4.97 -6.88 15.94
N GLU A 277 -3.69 -6.68 15.61
CA GLU A 277 -3.14 -7.14 14.34
C GLU A 277 -2.81 -8.63 14.37
N MET A 278 -3.53 -9.43 13.58
CA MET A 278 -3.23 -10.85 13.38
C MET A 278 -2.52 -11.13 12.05
N THR A 279 -2.54 -10.18 11.14
CA THR A 279 -2.00 -10.33 9.79
C THR A 279 -1.47 -8.99 9.33
N GLN A 280 -0.23 -8.98 8.86
CA GLN A 280 0.41 -7.74 8.40
C GLN A 280 -0.45 -7.02 7.36
N SER A 281 -0.76 -5.78 7.66
CA SER A 281 -1.46 -4.88 6.74
C SER A 281 -0.98 -3.44 6.96
N TYR A 282 -0.96 -2.63 5.91
CA TYR A 282 -0.48 -1.25 5.97
C TYR A 282 -1.34 -0.31 5.14
N GLY A 283 -1.09 0.98 5.28
CA GLY A 283 -1.78 2.03 4.56
C GLY A 283 -3.23 2.25 5.01
N PHE A 284 -3.95 3.05 4.25
CA PHE A 284 -5.31 3.46 4.60
C PHE A 284 -6.35 2.41 4.27
N GLY A 285 -7.40 2.32 5.11
CA GLY A 285 -8.45 1.30 5.03
C GLY A 285 -9.72 1.73 4.30
N PHE A 286 -10.05 3.02 4.31
CA PHE A 286 -11.34 3.55 3.88
C PHE A 286 -11.30 4.19 2.48
N PRO A 287 -12.20 3.81 1.55
CA PRO A 287 -13.05 2.61 1.56
C PRO A 287 -12.25 1.34 1.27
N SER A 288 -12.77 0.17 1.67
CA SER A 288 -12.06 -1.11 1.45
C SER A 288 -12.03 -1.48 -0.03
N LEU A 289 -10.87 -1.32 -0.66
CA LEU A 289 -10.62 -1.65 -2.08
C LEU A 289 -10.93 -3.12 -2.40
N PRO A 290 -10.45 -4.12 -1.62
CA PRO A 290 -10.73 -5.52 -1.94
C PRO A 290 -12.22 -5.85 -1.97
N ILE A 291 -12.98 -5.35 -1.00
CA ILE A 291 -14.43 -5.60 -0.94
C ILE A 291 -15.16 -4.88 -2.07
N ALA A 292 -14.72 -3.67 -2.44
CA ALA A 292 -15.28 -2.94 -3.58
C ALA A 292 -15.08 -3.71 -4.90
N VAL A 293 -13.89 -4.22 -5.16
CA VAL A 293 -13.58 -5.03 -6.36
C VAL A 293 -14.43 -6.30 -6.38
N TRP A 294 -14.52 -7.03 -5.25
CA TRP A 294 -15.32 -8.26 -5.19
C TRP A 294 -16.82 -8.02 -5.34
N ALA A 295 -17.36 -6.96 -4.75
CA ALA A 295 -18.75 -6.58 -4.92
C ALA A 295 -19.04 -6.23 -6.40
N CYS A 296 -18.17 -5.47 -7.04
CA CYS A 296 -18.27 -5.13 -8.45
C CYS A 296 -18.21 -6.36 -9.36
N LEU A 297 -17.18 -7.20 -9.21
CA LEU A 297 -17.02 -8.41 -10.02
C LEU A 297 -18.18 -9.38 -9.84
N SER A 298 -18.59 -9.63 -8.59
CA SER A 298 -19.72 -10.52 -8.29
C SER A 298 -21.01 -10.04 -8.94
N ALA A 299 -21.33 -8.75 -8.86
CA ALA A 299 -22.52 -8.18 -9.47
C ALA A 299 -22.51 -8.34 -10.99
N LEU A 300 -21.38 -8.08 -11.66
CA LEU A 300 -21.24 -8.23 -13.12
C LEU A 300 -21.34 -9.68 -13.56
N ILE A 301 -20.69 -10.61 -12.83
CA ILE A 301 -20.75 -12.05 -13.13
C ILE A 301 -22.19 -12.59 -12.93
N LEU A 302 -22.85 -12.23 -11.84
CA LEU A 302 -24.25 -12.61 -11.60
C LEU A 302 -25.19 -12.04 -12.67
N HIS A 303 -24.96 -10.80 -13.11
CA HIS A 303 -25.71 -10.21 -14.22
C HIS A 303 -25.50 -11.00 -15.52
N ARG A 304 -24.26 -11.33 -15.86
CA ARG A 304 -23.91 -12.09 -17.06
C ARG A 304 -24.50 -13.51 -17.08
N LEU A 305 -24.62 -14.14 -15.91
CA LEU A 305 -25.25 -15.44 -15.73
C LEU A 305 -26.79 -15.38 -15.70
N GLY A 306 -27.39 -14.18 -15.69
CA GLY A 306 -28.84 -14.02 -15.50
C GLY A 306 -29.31 -14.29 -14.07
N TRP A 307 -28.40 -14.40 -13.11
CA TRP A 307 -28.68 -14.77 -11.73
C TRP A 307 -28.89 -13.60 -10.79
N LEU A 308 -28.79 -12.37 -11.28
CA LEU A 308 -29.00 -11.17 -10.46
C LEU A 308 -30.42 -11.09 -9.86
N ARG A 309 -31.42 -11.73 -10.51
CA ARG A 309 -32.80 -11.85 -9.99
C ARG A 309 -33.01 -13.09 -9.12
N SER A 310 -32.02 -13.96 -9.02
CA SER A 310 -32.12 -15.18 -8.19
C SER A 310 -31.84 -14.87 -6.73
N GLY A 311 -32.87 -14.89 -5.89
CA GLY A 311 -32.71 -14.67 -4.45
C GLY A 311 -31.77 -15.71 -3.79
N ARG A 312 -31.63 -16.92 -4.37
CA ARG A 312 -30.68 -17.93 -3.87
C ARG A 312 -29.22 -17.54 -4.20
N ALA A 313 -28.96 -17.12 -5.43
CA ALA A 313 -27.61 -16.70 -5.86
C ALA A 313 -27.16 -15.44 -5.10
N LEU A 314 -28.05 -14.44 -4.94
CA LEU A 314 -27.75 -13.24 -4.17
C LEU A 314 -27.44 -13.56 -2.70
N ARG A 315 -28.24 -14.41 -2.04
CA ARG A 315 -27.98 -14.80 -0.66
C ARG A 315 -26.63 -15.51 -0.50
N LEU A 316 -26.30 -16.44 -1.43
CA LEU A 316 -25.01 -17.14 -1.38
C LEU A 316 -23.83 -16.17 -1.57
N THR A 317 -23.90 -15.28 -2.55
CA THR A 317 -22.85 -14.27 -2.79
C THR A 317 -22.70 -13.33 -1.60
N SER A 318 -23.82 -12.83 -1.05
CA SER A 318 -23.79 -11.99 0.15
C SER A 318 -23.20 -12.72 1.34
N LEU A 319 -23.53 -14.01 1.52
CA LEU A 319 -22.94 -14.84 2.59
C LEU A 319 -21.41 -14.95 2.43
N VAL A 320 -20.93 -15.24 1.22
CA VAL A 320 -19.47 -15.34 0.95
C VAL A 320 -18.78 -14.01 1.24
N ILE A 321 -19.34 -12.89 0.77
CA ILE A 321 -18.77 -11.56 1.04
C ILE A 321 -18.79 -11.27 2.55
N SER A 322 -19.87 -11.59 3.26
CA SER A 322 -19.96 -11.41 4.72
C SER A 322 -18.94 -12.25 5.49
N VAL A 323 -18.68 -13.49 5.06
CA VAL A 323 -17.65 -14.36 5.65
C VAL A 323 -16.26 -13.76 5.43
N VAL A 324 -15.99 -13.21 4.24
CA VAL A 324 -14.74 -12.53 3.95
C VAL A 324 -14.60 -11.25 4.79
N MET A 325 -15.65 -10.45 4.90
CA MET A 325 -15.66 -9.25 5.75
C MET A 325 -15.38 -9.61 7.22
N LEU A 326 -16.01 -10.67 7.73
CA LEU A 326 -15.79 -11.15 9.10
C LEU A 326 -14.32 -11.57 9.31
N GLY A 327 -13.72 -12.28 8.36
CA GLY A 327 -12.32 -12.68 8.45
C GLY A 327 -11.36 -11.49 8.43
N LYS A 328 -11.61 -10.48 7.58
CA LYS A 328 -10.80 -9.24 7.54
C LYS A 328 -10.99 -8.38 8.79
N PHE A 329 -12.20 -8.33 9.35
CA PHE A 329 -12.46 -7.63 10.59
C PHE A 329 -11.76 -8.34 11.75
N TYR A 330 -11.96 -9.64 11.89
CA TYR A 330 -11.31 -10.43 12.93
C TYR A 330 -9.79 -10.35 12.91
N SER A 331 -9.17 -10.29 11.73
CA SER A 331 -7.72 -10.15 11.58
C SER A 331 -7.17 -8.74 11.90
N GLY A 332 -8.02 -7.76 12.21
CA GLY A 332 -7.59 -6.37 12.39
C GLY A 332 -7.24 -5.64 11.09
N ALA A 333 -7.48 -6.23 9.93
CA ALA A 333 -7.09 -5.69 8.63
C ALA A 333 -8.03 -4.60 8.09
N ALA A 334 -9.30 -4.56 8.50
CA ALA A 334 -10.26 -3.56 8.02
C ALA A 334 -11.45 -3.39 8.97
N PHE A 335 -11.97 -2.18 9.06
CA PHE A 335 -13.23 -1.87 9.74
C PHE A 335 -14.44 -2.35 8.93
N ILE A 336 -15.54 -2.68 9.60
CA ILE A 336 -16.80 -3.10 8.96
C ILE A 336 -17.38 -1.94 8.13
N ALA A 337 -17.39 -0.72 8.67
CA ALA A 337 -17.85 0.47 7.96
C ALA A 337 -17.08 0.70 6.65
N ASP A 338 -15.74 0.56 6.68
CA ASP A 338 -14.90 0.72 5.50
C ASP A 338 -15.23 -0.32 4.41
N MET A 339 -15.50 -1.54 4.83
CA MET A 339 -15.87 -2.64 3.94
C MET A 339 -17.28 -2.45 3.36
N MET A 340 -18.22 -1.98 4.16
CA MET A 340 -19.58 -1.67 3.68
C MET A 340 -19.57 -0.56 2.63
N ILE A 341 -18.86 0.53 2.90
CA ILE A 341 -18.72 1.64 1.94
C ILE A 341 -17.99 1.17 0.68
N GLY A 342 -16.93 0.37 0.84
CA GLY A 342 -16.25 -0.27 -0.29
C GLY A 342 -17.21 -1.11 -1.14
N GLY A 343 -18.02 -1.97 -0.49
CA GLY A 343 -19.02 -2.78 -1.18
C GLY A 343 -20.08 -1.96 -1.92
N LEU A 344 -20.54 -0.87 -1.32
CA LEU A 344 -21.47 0.08 -1.97
C LEU A 344 -20.83 0.76 -3.18
N LEU A 345 -19.58 1.20 -3.07
CA LEU A 345 -18.84 1.81 -4.18
C LEU A 345 -18.66 0.82 -5.35
N GLY A 346 -18.24 -0.40 -5.06
CA GLY A 346 -18.11 -1.45 -6.08
C GLY A 346 -19.45 -1.82 -6.72
N GLY A 347 -20.51 -1.91 -5.91
CA GLY A 347 -21.89 -2.11 -6.38
C GLY A 347 -22.39 -0.97 -7.28
N LEU A 348 -22.04 0.27 -6.96
CA LEU A 348 -22.37 1.44 -7.77
C LEU A 348 -21.66 1.42 -9.13
N VAL A 349 -20.37 1.06 -9.18
CA VAL A 349 -19.63 0.89 -10.44
C VAL A 349 -20.29 -0.19 -11.30
N ALA A 350 -20.59 -1.36 -10.71
CA ALA A 350 -21.27 -2.43 -11.42
C ALA A 350 -22.66 -2.00 -11.94
N TRP A 351 -23.43 -1.31 -11.12
CA TRP A 351 -24.73 -0.79 -11.50
C TRP A 351 -24.66 0.16 -12.70
N HIS A 352 -23.69 1.07 -12.73
CA HIS A 352 -23.48 1.96 -13.87
C HIS A 352 -23.14 1.19 -15.14
N ILE A 353 -22.28 0.18 -15.07
CA ILE A 353 -21.93 -0.66 -16.21
C ILE A 353 -23.16 -1.45 -16.71
N ILE A 354 -23.92 -2.07 -15.80
CA ILE A 354 -25.15 -2.82 -16.12
C ILE A 354 -26.21 -1.90 -16.73
N ARG A 355 -26.42 -0.72 -16.15
CA ARG A 355 -27.34 0.27 -16.68
C ARG A 355 -26.95 0.74 -18.08
N LEU A 356 -25.65 0.90 -18.36
CA LEU A 356 -25.16 1.24 -19.67
C LEU A 356 -25.40 0.10 -20.67
N ASP A 357 -25.20 -1.16 -20.25
CA ASP A 357 -25.44 -2.37 -21.06
C ASP A 357 -26.93 -2.57 -21.39
N SER A 358 -27.84 -2.06 -20.57
CA SER A 358 -29.29 -2.14 -20.82
C SER A 358 -29.81 -1.13 -21.88
N LYS A 359 -28.96 -0.20 -22.34
CA LYS A 359 -29.36 0.79 -23.35
C LYS A 359 -29.31 0.18 -24.75
N PRO A 360 -30.41 0.25 -25.55
CA PRO A 360 -30.49 -0.44 -26.84
C PRO A 360 -29.47 0.06 -27.88
N ASN A 361 -28.99 1.29 -27.75
CA ASN A 361 -28.09 1.91 -28.72
C ASN A 361 -26.61 1.86 -28.30
N VAL A 362 -26.26 1.17 -27.20
CA VAL A 362 -24.91 1.12 -26.65
C VAL A 362 -24.46 -0.33 -26.58
N ASN A 363 -23.42 -0.68 -27.31
CA ASN A 363 -22.72 -1.94 -27.12
C ASN A 363 -21.57 -1.73 -26.13
N VAL A 364 -21.83 -2.01 -24.85
CA VAL A 364 -20.87 -1.79 -23.76
C VAL A 364 -19.60 -2.58 -23.95
N ALA A 365 -19.70 -3.83 -24.42
CA ALA A 365 -18.53 -4.66 -24.69
C ALA A 365 -17.62 -4.01 -25.74
N GLN A 366 -18.20 -3.49 -26.81
CA GLN A 366 -17.46 -2.80 -27.87
C GLN A 366 -16.92 -1.44 -27.39
N LEU A 367 -17.69 -0.70 -26.58
CA LEU A 367 -17.26 0.57 -25.99
C LEU A 367 -16.05 0.37 -25.05
N LEU A 368 -16.14 -0.57 -24.15
CA LEU A 368 -15.07 -0.85 -23.17
C LEU A 368 -13.87 -1.57 -23.79
N ALA A 369 -14.01 -2.17 -24.99
CA ALA A 369 -12.90 -2.68 -25.78
C ALA A 369 -12.28 -1.60 -26.69
N ALA A 370 -12.83 -0.38 -26.73
CA ALA A 370 -12.33 0.69 -27.58
C ALA A 370 -11.00 1.25 -27.07
N LYS A 371 -10.03 1.45 -27.97
CA LYS A 371 -8.72 2.00 -27.66
C LYS A 371 -8.78 3.35 -26.94
N SER A 372 -9.76 4.19 -27.26
CA SER A 372 -9.93 5.52 -26.66
C SER A 372 -10.23 5.45 -25.15
N VAL A 373 -10.96 4.44 -24.69
CA VAL A 373 -11.26 4.23 -23.29
C VAL A 373 -9.98 3.90 -22.51
N TRP A 374 -9.16 3.00 -23.04
CA TRP A 374 -7.90 2.61 -22.38
C TRP A 374 -6.86 3.72 -22.38
N ILE A 375 -6.78 4.50 -23.47
CA ILE A 375 -5.91 5.69 -23.51
C ILE A 375 -6.40 6.71 -22.48
N ALA A 376 -7.71 6.97 -22.39
CA ALA A 376 -8.26 7.89 -21.39
C ALA A 376 -7.97 7.42 -19.95
N MET A 377 -8.09 6.10 -19.67
CA MET A 377 -7.74 5.54 -18.37
C MET A 377 -6.24 5.65 -18.09
N ALA A 378 -5.37 5.46 -19.08
CA ALA A 378 -3.93 5.66 -18.92
C ALA A 378 -3.59 7.13 -18.64
N VAL A 379 -4.23 8.09 -19.32
CA VAL A 379 -4.09 9.53 -19.04
C VAL A 379 -4.55 9.86 -17.62
N LEU A 380 -5.70 9.32 -17.20
CA LEU A 380 -6.18 9.48 -15.82
C LEU A 380 -5.15 8.94 -14.81
N ALA A 381 -4.64 7.73 -15.02
CA ALA A 381 -3.62 7.15 -14.15
C ALA A 381 -2.32 7.97 -14.14
N ALA A 382 -1.92 8.57 -15.28
CA ALA A 382 -0.77 9.46 -15.35
C ALA A 382 -0.97 10.73 -14.50
N VAL A 383 -2.16 11.34 -14.55
CA VAL A 383 -2.51 12.48 -13.69
C VAL A 383 -2.47 12.08 -12.21
N LEU A 384 -3.05 10.92 -11.86
CA LEU A 384 -3.04 10.43 -10.48
C LEU A 384 -1.62 10.13 -9.98
N THR A 385 -0.75 9.54 -10.82
CA THR A 385 0.66 9.31 -10.50
C THR A 385 1.43 10.62 -10.28
N ALA A 386 1.10 11.67 -11.04
CA ALA A 386 1.71 12.99 -10.86
C ALA A 386 1.21 13.70 -9.61
N MET A 387 -0.05 13.49 -9.21
CA MET A 387 -0.63 14.06 -7.98
C MET A 387 -0.18 13.32 -6.72
N TRP A 388 -0.11 12.00 -6.80
CA TRP A 388 0.31 11.10 -5.73
C TRP A 388 1.36 10.12 -6.28
N PRO A 389 2.65 10.33 -6.02
CA PRO A 389 3.74 9.48 -6.54
C PRO A 389 3.82 8.12 -5.80
N LEU A 390 2.69 7.44 -5.67
CA LEU A 390 2.58 6.13 -5.03
C LEU A 390 2.99 5.01 -5.99
N PRO A 391 3.70 3.98 -5.52
CA PRO A 391 4.04 2.81 -6.33
C PRO A 391 2.83 2.16 -6.99
N VAL A 392 1.69 2.12 -6.31
CA VAL A 392 0.45 1.53 -6.82
C VAL A 392 -0.12 2.31 -8.03
N PHE A 393 -0.05 3.63 -8.05
CA PHE A 393 -0.48 4.42 -9.22
C PHE A 393 0.48 4.24 -10.40
N SER A 394 1.78 4.17 -10.13
CA SER A 394 2.79 3.86 -11.16
C SER A 394 2.57 2.48 -11.78
N ALA A 395 2.24 1.46 -10.99
CA ALA A 395 1.90 0.12 -11.45
C ALA A 395 0.61 0.11 -12.29
N TRP A 396 -0.43 0.86 -11.88
CA TRP A 396 -1.65 1.01 -12.68
C TRP A 396 -1.38 1.74 -14.00
N LEU A 397 -0.60 2.82 -13.98
CA LEU A 397 -0.22 3.55 -15.19
C LEU A 397 0.52 2.64 -16.17
N ALA A 398 1.54 1.93 -15.72
CA ALA A 398 2.31 1.01 -16.55
C ALA A 398 1.42 -0.12 -17.13
N THR A 399 0.53 -0.67 -16.31
CA THR A 399 -0.44 -1.71 -16.74
C THR A 399 -1.39 -1.16 -17.81
N LEU A 400 -1.93 0.05 -17.63
CA LEU A 400 -2.86 0.67 -18.58
C LEU A 400 -2.17 1.06 -19.89
N ILE A 401 -0.91 1.45 -19.85
CA ILE A 401 -0.11 1.67 -21.07
C ILE A 401 0.00 0.35 -21.85
N VAL A 402 0.38 -0.74 -21.20
CA VAL A 402 0.50 -2.07 -21.86
C VAL A 402 -0.86 -2.52 -22.40
N ILE A 403 -1.93 -2.40 -21.65
CA ILE A 403 -3.29 -2.75 -22.14
C ILE A 403 -3.69 -1.89 -23.33
N SER A 404 -3.42 -0.57 -23.31
CA SER A 404 -3.68 0.33 -24.43
C SER A 404 -2.93 -0.13 -25.70
N LEU A 405 -1.66 -0.51 -25.57
CA LEU A 405 -0.87 -1.03 -26.67
C LEU A 405 -1.41 -2.38 -27.18
N LEU A 406 -1.79 -3.29 -26.28
CA LEU A 406 -2.38 -4.57 -26.62
C LEU A 406 -3.69 -4.39 -27.40
N VAL A 407 -4.55 -3.49 -26.98
CA VAL A 407 -5.83 -3.20 -27.68
C VAL A 407 -5.61 -2.56 -29.06
N VAL A 408 -4.56 -1.73 -29.23
CA VAL A 408 -4.22 -1.11 -30.51
C VAL A 408 -3.60 -2.11 -31.49
N PHE A 409 -2.64 -2.91 -31.05
CA PHE A 409 -1.80 -3.75 -31.92
C PHE A 409 -2.29 -5.18 -32.06
N PHE A 410 -2.96 -5.74 -31.04
CA PHE A 410 -3.49 -7.09 -31.08
C PHE A 410 -4.97 -7.12 -31.50
N LYS A 411 -5.22 -7.01 -32.80
CA LYS A 411 -6.53 -7.29 -33.40
C LYS A 411 -6.76 -8.81 -33.39
N THR A 412 -7.25 -9.35 -32.28
CA THR A 412 -7.64 -10.76 -32.20
C THR A 412 -9.13 -10.90 -32.55
N SER A 413 -9.44 -11.82 -33.45
CA SER A 413 -10.78 -12.38 -33.69
C SER A 413 -11.32 -13.07 -32.42
N LYS A 414 -12.50 -13.65 -32.48
CA LYS A 414 -13.09 -14.43 -31.38
C LYS A 414 -12.06 -15.34 -30.72
N VAL A 415 -11.86 -15.20 -29.41
CA VAL A 415 -10.98 -16.05 -28.63
C VAL A 415 -11.81 -17.21 -28.08
N SER A 416 -11.40 -18.45 -28.40
CA SER A 416 -11.94 -19.68 -27.83
C SER A 416 -10.81 -20.42 -27.14
N LEU A 417 -10.88 -20.54 -25.83
CA LEU A 417 -9.93 -21.30 -25.01
C LEU A 417 -10.57 -22.61 -24.56
N SER A 418 -9.81 -23.70 -24.55
CA SER A 418 -10.22 -24.93 -23.90
C SER A 418 -9.98 -24.88 -22.39
N GLN A 419 -10.60 -25.79 -21.63
CA GLN A 419 -10.36 -25.91 -20.16
C GLN A 419 -8.88 -26.19 -19.86
N GLY A 420 -8.24 -27.09 -20.62
CA GLY A 420 -6.83 -27.43 -20.44
C GLY A 420 -5.91 -26.23 -20.70
N HIS A 421 -6.14 -25.48 -21.77
CA HIS A 421 -5.36 -24.25 -22.05
C HIS A 421 -5.56 -23.17 -20.98
N THR A 422 -6.78 -23.04 -20.45
CA THR A 422 -7.07 -22.08 -19.37
C THR A 422 -6.29 -22.44 -18.10
N LEU A 423 -6.25 -23.74 -17.74
CA LEU A 423 -5.47 -24.19 -16.58
C LEU A 423 -3.97 -23.92 -16.76
N ILE A 424 -3.42 -24.19 -17.96
CA ILE A 424 -2.01 -23.90 -18.27
C ILE A 424 -1.74 -22.38 -18.12
N ILE A 425 -2.63 -21.52 -18.60
CA ILE A 425 -2.49 -20.08 -18.46
C ILE A 425 -2.48 -19.69 -16.98
N VAL A 426 -3.43 -20.17 -16.17
CA VAL A 426 -3.49 -19.87 -14.73
C VAL A 426 -2.19 -20.30 -14.04
N VAL A 427 -1.74 -21.53 -14.26
CA VAL A 427 -0.49 -22.03 -13.66
C VAL A 427 0.70 -21.18 -14.11
N ALA A 428 0.79 -20.82 -15.39
CA ALA A 428 1.88 -19.98 -15.91
C ALA A 428 1.90 -18.58 -15.28
N LEU A 429 0.73 -17.95 -15.13
CA LEU A 429 0.62 -16.61 -14.51
C LEU A 429 0.99 -16.66 -13.03
N LEU A 430 0.50 -17.64 -12.26
CA LEU A 430 0.83 -17.81 -10.85
C LEU A 430 2.31 -18.12 -10.65
N SER A 431 2.88 -19.01 -11.47
CA SER A 431 4.32 -19.33 -11.43
C SER A 431 5.18 -18.11 -11.77
N PHE A 432 4.78 -17.33 -12.78
CA PHE A 432 5.48 -16.10 -13.14
C PHE A 432 5.42 -15.05 -12.03
N ASN A 433 4.25 -14.86 -11.40
CA ASN A 433 4.11 -13.98 -10.24
C ASN A 433 5.01 -14.44 -9.07
N LEU A 434 5.06 -15.74 -8.79
CA LEU A 434 5.94 -16.30 -7.76
C LEU A 434 7.42 -16.03 -8.07
N ILE A 435 7.86 -16.20 -9.33
CA ILE A 435 9.24 -15.90 -9.74
C ILE A 435 9.57 -14.42 -9.49
N ILE A 436 8.64 -13.49 -9.81
CA ILE A 436 8.84 -12.06 -9.54
C ILE A 436 8.97 -11.81 -8.03
N THR A 437 8.12 -12.43 -7.21
CA THR A 437 8.18 -12.30 -5.75
C THR A 437 9.51 -12.80 -5.18
N LEU A 438 10.01 -13.94 -5.65
CA LEU A 438 11.33 -14.45 -5.26
C LEU A 438 12.47 -13.53 -5.71
N ALA A 439 12.38 -12.96 -6.92
CA ALA A 439 13.36 -12.02 -7.44
C ALA A 439 13.40 -10.72 -6.61
N GLN A 440 12.24 -10.23 -6.11
CA GLN A 440 12.18 -9.07 -5.21
C GLN A 440 13.01 -9.29 -3.93
N GLY A 441 12.96 -10.48 -3.33
CA GLY A 441 13.78 -10.80 -2.16
C GLY A 441 15.29 -10.65 -2.41
N VAL A 442 15.76 -10.94 -3.63
CA VAL A 442 17.18 -10.81 -4.00
C VAL A 442 17.61 -9.34 -4.18
N ILE A 443 16.71 -8.49 -4.67
CA ILE A 443 17.00 -7.08 -4.98
C ILE A 443 16.55 -6.12 -3.87
N ALA A 444 16.09 -6.62 -2.74
CA ALA A 444 15.51 -5.87 -1.62
C ALA A 444 16.45 -4.76 -1.05
N TYR A 445 17.76 -4.87 -1.27
CA TYR A 445 18.73 -3.84 -0.88
C TYR A 445 18.56 -2.51 -1.66
N SER A 446 17.90 -2.53 -2.83
CA SER A 446 17.74 -1.36 -3.69
C SER A 446 16.28 -0.96 -3.86
N GLY A 447 15.88 0.18 -3.27
CA GLY A 447 14.53 0.74 -3.45
C GLY A 447 14.18 1.00 -4.91
N LEU A 448 15.15 1.46 -5.74
CA LEU A 448 14.93 1.70 -7.17
C LEU A 448 14.60 0.39 -7.93
N TYR A 449 15.39 -0.67 -7.72
CA TYR A 449 15.13 -1.95 -8.38
C TYR A 449 13.81 -2.58 -7.89
N SER A 450 13.53 -2.52 -6.58
CA SER A 450 12.25 -2.96 -6.02
C SER A 450 11.08 -2.19 -6.62
N PHE A 451 11.18 -0.87 -6.75
CA PHE A 451 10.16 -0.04 -7.40
C PHE A 451 9.95 -0.40 -8.88
N ILE A 452 11.04 -0.61 -9.64
CA ILE A 452 10.95 -1.01 -11.06
C ILE A 452 10.25 -2.35 -11.19
N VAL A 453 10.64 -3.35 -10.38
CA VAL A 453 10.06 -4.69 -10.44
C VAL A 453 8.59 -4.67 -10.03
N GLU A 454 8.22 -3.95 -8.97
CA GLU A 454 6.82 -3.83 -8.55
C GLU A 454 5.96 -3.10 -9.61
N THR A 455 6.50 -2.02 -10.20
CA THR A 455 5.81 -1.28 -11.28
C THR A 455 5.60 -2.15 -12.52
N LEU A 456 6.56 -3.01 -12.88
CA LEU A 456 6.50 -3.85 -14.08
C LEU A 456 5.80 -5.20 -13.86
N ARG A 457 5.54 -5.62 -12.64
CA ARG A 457 4.92 -6.91 -12.29
C ARG A 457 3.64 -7.16 -13.08
N TYR A 458 2.63 -6.33 -12.91
CA TYR A 458 1.32 -6.52 -13.56
C TYR A 458 1.31 -6.24 -15.07
N PRO A 459 2.05 -5.24 -15.59
CA PRO A 459 2.26 -5.10 -17.03
C PRO A 459 2.81 -6.35 -17.71
N LEU A 460 3.85 -6.97 -17.14
CA LEU A 460 4.46 -8.19 -17.68
C LEU A 460 3.51 -9.40 -17.59
N ILE A 461 2.76 -9.52 -16.50
CA ILE A 461 1.72 -10.53 -16.34
C ILE A 461 0.61 -10.36 -17.39
N ALA A 462 0.14 -9.13 -17.64
CA ALA A 462 -0.86 -8.85 -18.65
C ALA A 462 -0.35 -9.19 -20.07
N LEU A 463 0.90 -8.87 -20.36
CA LEU A 463 1.55 -9.23 -21.61
C LEU A 463 1.64 -10.76 -21.78
N LEU A 464 2.10 -11.46 -20.74
CA LEU A 464 2.18 -12.94 -20.75
C LEU A 464 0.79 -13.56 -20.99
N PHE A 465 -0.23 -13.06 -20.28
CA PHE A 465 -1.62 -13.50 -20.47
C PHE A 465 -2.08 -13.32 -21.93
N ALA A 466 -1.82 -12.15 -22.53
CA ALA A 466 -2.19 -11.88 -23.92
C ALA A 466 -1.45 -12.79 -24.92
N VAL A 467 -0.15 -13.02 -24.72
CA VAL A 467 0.68 -13.89 -25.58
C VAL A 467 0.20 -15.34 -25.50
N LEU A 468 -0.01 -15.89 -24.29
CA LEU A 468 -0.50 -17.25 -24.12
C LEU A 468 -1.90 -17.44 -24.69
N THR A 469 -2.80 -16.49 -24.46
CA THR A 469 -4.15 -16.50 -25.02
C THR A 469 -4.13 -16.52 -26.54
N LYS A 470 -3.25 -15.72 -27.18
CA LYS A 470 -3.08 -15.71 -28.63
C LYS A 470 -2.53 -17.05 -29.15
N ARG A 471 -1.52 -17.60 -28.47
CA ARG A 471 -0.88 -18.85 -28.87
C ARG A 471 -1.87 -20.03 -28.84
N PHE A 472 -2.63 -20.17 -27.78
CA PHE A 472 -3.60 -21.26 -27.62
C PHE A 472 -4.87 -21.08 -28.47
N ASN A 473 -5.25 -19.84 -28.83
CA ASN A 473 -6.33 -19.58 -29.78
C ASN A 473 -5.98 -20.01 -31.23
N GLN A 474 -4.71 -20.02 -31.60
CA GLN A 474 -4.25 -20.45 -32.94
C GLN A 474 -4.15 -21.97 -33.08
N GLN A 475 -4.21 -22.72 -31.98
CA GLN A 475 -4.13 -24.19 -31.98
C GLN A 475 -5.52 -24.87 -32.01
N ASN A 476 -6.60 -24.11 -31.93
CA ASN A 476 -8.00 -24.55 -32.08
C ASN A 476 -8.58 -24.04 -33.40
#